data_3aaf5209ea82d0608919d735ef64cf70
#
_entry.id   3aaf5209ea82d0608919d735ef64cf70
#
_cell.length_a   1.000
_cell.length_b   1.000
_cell.length_c   1.000
_cell.angle_alpha   90.00
_cell.angle_beta   90.00
_cell.angle_gamma   90.00
#
_symmetry.space_group_name_H-M   'P 1'
#
loop_
_entity.id
_entity.type
_entity.pdbx_description
1 polymer ?
#
loop_
_entity_poly.entity_id
_entity_poly.type
_entity_poly.pdbx_seq_one_letter_code
_entity_poly.pdbx_strand_id
1 'polypeptide(L)'
;MTAPIVVRAPGKLFIAGEYAVVTPGEPAVLVAVDRYLTVRLTPSADSGSVHSPEFGSTPLVWGRAGDGLTIDAEHHPYEYVLAAITLAERLRSERGLPARYYDLRIDSGLDDASGRKFGLGS
;
A
#
# COMPACT_ATOMS: atom_id res chain seq x y z
N MET A 1 -16.46 -5.53 18.23
CA MET A 1 -16.02 -5.75 16.85
C MET A 1 -15.65 -4.39 16.24
N THR A 2 -14.43 -4.26 15.74
CA THR A 2 -13.95 -3.01 15.19
C THR A 2 -14.37 -2.86 13.73
N ALA A 3 -14.91 -1.70 13.35
CA ALA A 3 -15.28 -1.43 11.98
C ALA A 3 -14.04 -1.35 11.08
N PRO A 4 -14.14 -1.69 9.78
CA PRO A 4 -13.04 -1.52 8.84
C PRO A 4 -12.64 -0.06 8.72
N ILE A 5 -11.34 0.16 8.49
CA ILE A 5 -10.80 1.47 8.19
C ILE A 5 -10.63 1.56 6.68
N VAL A 6 -11.15 2.61 6.08
CA VAL A 6 -11.00 2.86 4.64
C VAL A 6 -10.22 4.14 4.45
N VAL A 7 -9.12 4.05 3.71
CA VAL A 7 -8.26 5.19 3.37
C VAL A 7 -8.14 5.29 1.86
N ARG A 8 -8.23 6.50 1.34
CA ARG A 8 -8.11 6.79 -0.09
C ARG A 8 -6.97 7.76 -0.31
N ALA A 9 -6.15 7.49 -1.31
CA ALA A 9 -5.08 8.38 -1.74
C ALA A 9 -5.29 8.76 -3.21
N PRO A 10 -5.33 10.06 -3.55
CA PRO A 10 -5.47 10.46 -4.94
C PRO A 10 -4.19 10.17 -5.72
N GLY A 11 -4.34 9.87 -7.00
CA GLY A 11 -3.24 9.87 -7.93
C GLY A 11 -2.69 11.29 -8.11
N LYS A 12 -1.48 11.39 -8.66
CA LYS A 12 -0.85 12.67 -8.94
C LYS A 12 -0.38 12.72 -10.39
N LEU A 13 -0.33 13.93 -10.92
CA LEU A 13 0.22 14.17 -12.25
C LEU A 13 1.23 15.32 -12.16
N PHE A 14 2.43 15.09 -12.68
CA PHE A 14 3.39 16.16 -12.85
C PHE A 14 2.98 17.01 -14.06
N ILE A 15 2.88 18.31 -13.82
CA ILE A 15 2.72 19.29 -14.89
C ILE A 15 4.08 19.62 -15.50
N ALA A 16 5.10 19.78 -14.63
CA ALA A 16 6.48 20.07 -15.03
C ALA A 16 7.44 19.62 -13.93
N GLY A 17 8.67 19.32 -14.32
CA GLY A 17 9.76 19.04 -13.37
C GLY A 17 9.85 17.59 -12.90
N GLU A 18 9.24 16.64 -13.58
CA GLU A 18 9.15 15.24 -13.14
C GLU A 18 10.50 14.52 -13.00
N TYR A 19 11.52 14.94 -13.73
CA TYR A 19 12.86 14.39 -13.60
C TYR A 19 13.79 15.31 -12.80
N ALA A 20 13.66 16.63 -13.01
CA ALA A 20 14.50 17.61 -12.32
C ALA A 20 14.27 17.60 -10.80
N VAL A 21 13.09 17.23 -10.33
CA VAL A 21 12.71 17.25 -8.92
C VAL A 21 13.61 16.37 -8.05
N VAL A 22 14.30 15.37 -8.62
CA VAL A 22 15.24 14.52 -7.87
C VAL A 22 16.53 15.25 -7.50
N THR A 23 16.80 16.38 -8.15
CA THR A 23 17.96 17.23 -7.82
C THR A 23 17.54 18.23 -6.75
N PRO A 24 18.25 18.31 -5.60
CA PRO A 24 17.89 19.26 -4.55
C PRO A 24 17.85 20.70 -5.05
N GLY A 25 16.77 21.42 -4.72
CA GLY A 25 16.56 22.81 -5.11
C GLY A 25 15.81 23.01 -6.43
N GLU A 26 15.62 21.96 -7.22
CA GLU A 26 14.86 22.06 -8.48
C GLU A 26 13.36 21.99 -8.22
N PRO A 27 12.56 22.91 -8.80
CA PRO A 27 11.13 22.94 -8.58
C PRO A 27 10.37 21.90 -9.43
N ALA A 28 9.19 21.54 -8.94
CA ALA A 28 8.23 20.75 -9.70
C ALA A 28 6.82 21.25 -9.44
N VAL A 29 5.92 21.02 -10.39
CA VAL A 29 4.50 21.33 -10.26
C VAL A 29 3.72 20.05 -10.43
N LEU A 30 2.94 19.70 -9.41
CA LEU A 30 2.09 18.52 -9.39
C LEU A 30 0.65 18.92 -9.12
N VAL A 31 -0.28 18.12 -9.63
CA VAL A 31 -1.69 18.22 -9.27
C VAL A 31 -2.18 16.86 -8.78
N ALA A 32 -3.07 16.88 -7.81
CA ALA A 32 -3.84 15.69 -7.43
C ALA A 32 -4.98 15.53 -8.44
N VAL A 33 -5.30 14.29 -8.78
CA VAL A 33 -6.37 13.97 -9.72
C VAL A 33 -7.49 13.21 -9.02
N ASP A 34 -8.68 13.24 -9.59
CA ASP A 34 -9.86 12.56 -9.04
C ASP A 34 -9.87 11.06 -9.43
N ARG A 35 -8.77 10.40 -9.18
CA ARG A 35 -8.57 8.96 -9.29
C ARG A 35 -7.85 8.50 -8.04
N TYR A 36 -8.28 7.39 -7.45
CA TYR A 36 -7.83 7.03 -6.11
C TYR A 36 -7.34 5.59 -6.03
N LEU A 37 -6.33 5.40 -5.19
CA LEU A 37 -6.02 4.10 -4.60
C LEU A 37 -6.80 4.01 -3.29
N THR A 38 -7.57 2.95 -3.12
CA THR A 38 -8.36 2.73 -1.91
C THR A 38 -7.84 1.52 -1.17
N VAL A 39 -7.56 1.68 0.12
CA VAL A 39 -7.13 0.59 1.00
C VAL A 39 -8.16 0.42 2.10
N ARG A 40 -8.69 -0.81 2.21
CA ARG A 40 -9.58 -1.21 3.29
C ARG A 40 -8.81 -2.11 4.24
N LEU A 41 -8.74 -1.71 5.50
CA LEU A 41 -8.09 -2.48 6.56
C LEU A 41 -9.18 -3.07 7.45
N THR A 42 -9.16 -4.38 7.61
CA THR A 42 -10.07 -5.12 8.47
C THR A 42 -9.26 -5.90 9.51
N PRO A 43 -9.55 -5.77 10.81
CA PRO A 43 -8.86 -6.56 11.83
C PRO A 43 -9.03 -8.06 11.60
N SER A 44 -7.96 -8.83 11.84
CA SER A 44 -8.00 -10.28 11.79
C SER A 44 -7.33 -10.88 13.03
N ALA A 45 -7.45 -12.21 13.21
CA ALA A 45 -7.07 -12.85 14.47
C ALA A 45 -5.63 -13.39 14.48
N ASP A 46 -5.30 -14.31 13.58
CA ASP A 46 -4.07 -15.13 13.69
C ASP A 46 -3.02 -14.80 12.63
N SER A 47 -3.42 -14.16 11.57
CA SER A 47 -2.53 -13.75 10.47
C SER A 47 -3.13 -12.55 9.76
N GLY A 48 -2.31 -11.89 8.95
CA GLY A 48 -2.77 -10.84 8.08
C GLY A 48 -2.78 -11.27 6.62
N SER A 49 -3.39 -10.47 5.77
CA SER A 49 -3.35 -10.70 4.34
C SER A 49 -3.27 -9.38 3.57
N VAL A 50 -2.79 -9.48 2.34
CA VAL A 50 -2.81 -8.39 1.36
C VAL A 50 -3.42 -8.92 0.08
N HIS A 51 -4.41 -8.25 -0.44
CA HIS A 51 -5.05 -8.63 -1.69
C HIS A 51 -5.40 -7.41 -2.53
N SER A 52 -5.02 -7.48 -3.80
CA SER A 52 -5.50 -6.55 -4.83
C SER A 52 -6.03 -7.38 -6.00
N PRO A 53 -7.26 -7.11 -6.47
CA PRO A 53 -7.82 -7.83 -7.63
C PRO A 53 -6.98 -7.71 -8.89
N GLU A 54 -6.16 -6.67 -9.01
CA GLU A 54 -5.27 -6.47 -10.16
C GLU A 54 -4.15 -7.50 -10.25
N PHE A 55 -3.80 -8.12 -9.13
CA PHE A 55 -2.69 -9.08 -9.05
C PHE A 55 -3.18 -10.51 -8.85
N GLY A 56 -4.41 -10.80 -9.23
CA GLY A 56 -4.98 -12.14 -9.17
C GLY A 56 -6.01 -12.32 -8.07
N SER A 57 -6.44 -13.55 -7.87
CA SER A 57 -7.51 -13.90 -6.94
C SER A 57 -7.00 -14.37 -5.58
N THR A 58 -5.70 -14.66 -5.44
CA THR A 58 -5.13 -15.24 -4.23
C THR A 58 -4.49 -14.18 -3.36
N PRO A 59 -4.93 -14.00 -2.11
CA PRO A 59 -4.28 -13.09 -1.17
C PRO A 59 -2.87 -13.58 -0.80
N LEU A 60 -1.98 -12.63 -0.51
CA LEU A 60 -0.72 -12.93 0.16
C LEU A 60 -0.98 -12.95 1.66
N VAL A 61 -0.63 -14.04 2.34
CA VAL A 61 -0.77 -14.17 3.78
C VAL A 61 0.55 -13.81 4.46
N TRP A 62 0.48 -12.97 5.48
CA TRP A 62 1.65 -12.58 6.26
C TRP A 62 1.46 -12.88 7.74
N GLY A 63 2.58 -13.13 8.40
CA GLY A 63 2.64 -13.36 9.83
C GLY A 63 3.87 -12.71 10.44
N ARG A 64 4.16 -13.01 11.69
CA ARG A 64 5.34 -12.50 12.39
C ARG A 64 6.25 -13.63 12.83
N ALA A 65 7.57 -13.39 12.69
CA ALA A 65 8.59 -14.25 13.26
C ALA A 65 9.73 -13.35 13.75
N GLY A 66 9.97 -13.34 15.07
CA GLY A 66 10.94 -12.43 15.67
C GLY A 66 10.55 -10.98 15.38
N ASP A 67 11.49 -10.21 14.86
CA ASP A 67 11.29 -8.80 14.53
C ASP A 67 10.79 -8.55 13.11
N GLY A 68 10.58 -9.60 12.34
CA GLY A 68 10.22 -9.50 10.93
C GLY A 68 8.87 -10.10 10.58
N LEU A 69 8.49 -9.93 9.32
CA LEU A 69 7.30 -10.54 8.76
C LEU A 69 7.66 -11.87 8.08
N THR A 70 6.74 -12.82 8.16
CA THR A 70 6.77 -14.04 7.34
C THR A 70 5.71 -13.93 6.26
N ILE A 71 5.98 -14.51 5.10
CA ILE A 71 5.06 -14.54 3.97
C ILE A 71 4.95 -15.95 3.40
N ASP A 72 3.82 -16.26 2.80
CA ASP A 72 3.50 -17.58 2.27
C ASP A 72 3.84 -17.77 0.79
N ALA A 73 4.46 -16.78 0.16
CA ALA A 73 4.81 -16.84 -1.26
C ALA A 73 6.20 -16.23 -1.51
N GLU A 74 7.03 -16.91 -2.29
CA GLU A 74 8.37 -16.42 -2.65
C GLU A 74 8.31 -15.26 -3.66
N HIS A 75 7.34 -15.28 -4.57
CA HIS A 75 7.18 -14.28 -5.61
C HIS A 75 5.81 -13.64 -5.48
N HIS A 76 5.79 -12.32 -5.35
CA HIS A 76 4.56 -11.55 -5.17
C HIS A 76 4.76 -10.10 -5.61
N PRO A 77 3.68 -9.40 -5.99
CA PRO A 77 3.77 -8.00 -6.41
C PRO A 77 3.60 -6.99 -5.27
N TYR A 78 3.67 -7.42 -4.02
CA TYR A 78 3.30 -6.61 -2.84
C TYR A 78 4.49 -6.08 -2.04
N GLU A 79 5.66 -5.94 -2.64
CA GLU A 79 6.88 -5.53 -1.93
C GLU A 79 6.74 -4.18 -1.22
N TYR A 80 6.14 -3.18 -1.88
CA TYR A 80 5.93 -1.87 -1.28
C TYR A 80 4.93 -1.90 -0.13
N VAL A 81 3.88 -2.71 -0.26
CA VAL A 81 2.89 -2.87 0.80
C VAL A 81 3.52 -3.53 2.03
N LEU A 82 4.30 -4.59 1.83
CA LEU A 82 4.99 -5.27 2.92
C LEU A 82 6.03 -4.37 3.59
N ALA A 83 6.73 -3.55 2.84
CA ALA A 83 7.64 -2.55 3.40
C ALA A 83 6.89 -1.55 4.28
N ALA A 84 5.73 -1.07 3.84
CA ALA A 84 4.88 -0.17 4.62
C ALA A 84 4.39 -0.83 5.90
N ILE A 85 3.94 -2.09 5.83
CA ILE A 85 3.54 -2.85 7.01
C ILE A 85 4.70 -2.97 7.99
N THR A 86 5.89 -3.32 7.52
CA THR A 86 7.09 -3.47 8.35
C THR A 86 7.43 -2.18 9.09
N LEU A 87 7.39 -1.04 8.41
CA LEU A 87 7.66 0.25 9.01
C LEU A 87 6.58 0.65 10.04
N ALA A 88 5.32 0.42 9.71
CA ALA A 88 4.21 0.69 10.63
C ALA A 88 4.31 -0.19 11.89
N GLU A 89 4.63 -1.46 11.73
CA GLU A 89 4.81 -2.39 12.85
C GLU A 89 5.96 -1.95 13.77
N ARG A 90 7.06 -1.51 13.18
CA ARG A 90 8.20 -0.99 13.95
C ARG A 90 7.80 0.23 14.78
N LEU A 91 7.13 1.19 14.16
CA LEU A 91 6.66 2.40 14.84
C LEU A 91 5.69 2.07 15.98
N ARG A 92 4.76 1.15 15.74
CA ARG A 92 3.82 0.70 16.77
C ARG A 92 4.54 0.05 17.95
N SER A 93 5.51 -0.81 17.68
CA SER A 93 6.32 -1.46 18.70
C SER A 93 7.11 -0.45 19.54
N GLU A 94 7.75 0.52 18.89
CA GLU A 94 8.50 1.59 19.56
C GLU A 94 7.60 2.45 20.46
N ARG A 95 6.31 2.56 20.15
CA ARG A 95 5.33 3.29 20.93
C ARG A 95 4.61 2.43 21.97
N GLY A 96 5.02 1.18 22.12
CA GLY A 96 4.42 0.26 23.10
C GLY A 96 3.01 -0.18 22.77
N LEU A 97 2.58 -0.06 21.52
CA LEU A 97 1.25 -0.48 21.09
C LEU A 97 1.23 -2.00 20.87
N PRO A 98 0.10 -2.67 21.16
CA PRO A 98 0.02 -4.12 21.00
C PRO A 98 0.09 -4.53 19.54
N ALA A 99 0.73 -5.69 19.29
CA ALA A 99 0.77 -6.29 17.97
C ALA A 99 -0.64 -6.75 17.56
N ARG A 100 -1.00 -6.49 16.30
CA ARG A 100 -2.29 -6.85 15.73
C ARG A 100 -2.12 -7.37 14.32
N TYR A 101 -3.03 -8.25 13.92
CA TYR A 101 -3.14 -8.69 12.53
C TYR A 101 -4.31 -7.99 11.85
N TYR A 102 -4.19 -7.83 10.55
CA TYR A 102 -5.22 -7.19 9.74
C TYR A 102 -5.12 -7.65 8.30
N ASP A 103 -6.24 -7.56 7.61
CA ASP A 103 -6.34 -7.82 6.19
C ASP A 103 -6.40 -6.49 5.45
N LEU A 104 -5.61 -6.36 4.40
CA LEU A 104 -5.60 -5.20 3.52
C LEU A 104 -6.18 -5.60 2.17
N ARG A 105 -7.23 -4.90 1.76
CA ARG A 105 -7.73 -4.95 0.40
C ARG A 105 -7.37 -3.66 -0.30
N ILE A 106 -6.73 -3.77 -1.46
CA ILE A 106 -6.25 -2.64 -2.23
C ILE A 106 -6.97 -2.62 -3.57
N ASP A 107 -7.69 -1.54 -3.83
CA ASP A 107 -8.37 -1.31 -5.10
C ASP A 107 -7.78 -0.06 -5.74
N SER A 108 -7.28 -0.18 -6.96
CA SER A 108 -6.69 0.94 -7.69
C SER A 108 -7.66 1.47 -8.74
N GLY A 109 -7.93 2.77 -8.67
CA GLY A 109 -8.60 3.51 -9.73
C GLY A 109 -7.62 4.30 -10.61
N LEU A 110 -6.30 4.00 -10.50
CA LEU A 110 -5.23 4.71 -11.20
C LEU A 110 -4.91 4.10 -12.58
N ASP A 111 -5.52 2.98 -12.91
CA ASP A 111 -5.34 2.28 -14.17
C ASP A 111 -6.62 2.34 -15.00
N ASP A 112 -6.51 2.21 -16.31
CA ASP A 112 -7.69 2.10 -17.18
C ASP A 112 -8.29 0.68 -17.15
N ALA A 113 -9.42 0.49 -17.82
CA ALA A 113 -10.13 -0.79 -17.84
C ALA A 113 -9.33 -1.92 -18.51
N SER A 114 -8.29 -1.59 -19.29
CA SER A 114 -7.40 -2.57 -19.91
C SER A 114 -6.17 -2.90 -19.05
N GLY A 115 -6.06 -2.30 -17.88
CA GLY A 115 -4.91 -2.46 -16.98
C GLY A 115 -3.75 -1.53 -17.29
N ARG A 116 -3.91 -0.57 -18.21
CA ARG A 116 -2.87 0.43 -18.47
C ARG A 116 -2.87 1.50 -17.39
N LYS A 117 -1.67 1.86 -16.96
CA LYS A 117 -1.49 2.93 -15.99
C LYS A 117 -1.67 4.30 -16.65
N PHE A 118 -2.35 5.19 -15.93
CA PHE A 118 -2.51 6.58 -16.38
C PHE A 118 -1.29 7.46 -16.10
N GLY A 119 -0.22 6.91 -15.49
CA GLY A 119 0.93 7.70 -15.05
C GLY A 119 0.66 8.52 -13.78
N LEU A 120 -0.33 8.14 -13.01
CA LEU A 120 -0.79 8.88 -11.83
C LEU A 120 -0.12 8.44 -10.53
N GLY A 121 0.79 7.51 -10.61
CA GLY A 121 1.49 6.92 -9.47
C GLY A 121 1.57 5.40 -9.59
N SER A 122 2.35 4.77 -8.76
CA SER A 122 2.56 3.32 -8.78
C SER A 122 1.60 2.58 -7.86
#